data_a7fc4b11512a1d12a8cb860cbd941c47
#
_entry.id   a7fc4b11512a1d12a8cb860cbd941c47
#
_cell.length_a   1.000
_cell.length_b   1.000
_cell.length_c   1.000
_cell.angle_alpha   90.00
_cell.angle_beta   90.00
_cell.angle_gamma   90.00
#
_symmetry.space_group_name_H-M   'P 1'
#
loop_
_entity.id
_entity.type
_entity.pdbx_description
1 polymer ?
#
loop_
_entity_poly.entity_id
_entity_poly.type
_entity_poly.pdbx_seq_one_letter_code
_entity_poly.pdbx_strand_id
1 'polypeptide(L)'
;MKIKKSQAAFTLVELLVAIAIFAILSALGWKVFDYLGQTKARNSIHEEHLSQIQEAYQQIQRDMLQMIAVGANVDGSLKPALQLDNQLLSFSKTGVTDPLKQGLAPDERIEYQYNAEQKTIYRLKYTHLDRTAAEQPLSSVLLKNVEQYEITLLD
;
A
#
# COMPACT_ATOMS: atom_id res chain seq x y z
N MET A 1 -35.07 -5.60 72.22
CA MET A 1 -33.73 -4.97 72.26
C MET A 1 -33.46 -4.37 70.88
N LYS A 2 -33.61 -3.02 70.70
CA LYS A 2 -33.37 -2.33 69.40
C LYS A 2 -31.91 -1.92 69.37
N ILE A 3 -31.14 -2.56 68.44
CA ILE A 3 -29.75 -2.17 68.16
C ILE A 3 -29.80 -0.89 67.35
N LYS A 4 -29.38 0.26 67.96
CA LYS A 4 -29.19 1.54 67.28
C LYS A 4 -27.97 1.37 66.37
N LYS A 5 -28.15 1.27 65.02
CA LYS A 5 -27.05 1.40 64.06
C LYS A 5 -26.53 2.84 64.12
N SER A 6 -25.33 2.99 64.62
CA SER A 6 -24.57 4.23 64.49
C SER A 6 -24.36 4.54 63.02
N GLN A 7 -24.98 5.60 62.50
CA GLN A 7 -24.64 6.18 61.20
C GLN A 7 -23.37 7.00 61.38
N ALA A 8 -22.24 6.46 60.91
CA ALA A 8 -21.02 7.23 60.82
C ALA A 8 -21.21 8.27 59.66
N ALA A 9 -21.25 9.54 60.02
CA ALA A 9 -21.28 10.63 59.05
C ALA A 9 -19.87 10.81 58.49
N PHE A 10 -19.74 10.94 57.18
CA PHE A 10 -18.48 11.22 56.48
C PHE A 10 -17.93 12.57 56.95
N THR A 11 -16.65 12.63 57.27
CA THR A 11 -15.98 13.87 57.58
C THR A 11 -15.65 14.66 56.33
N LEU A 12 -15.63 15.98 56.41
CA LEU A 12 -15.28 16.89 55.30
C LEU A 12 -13.88 16.59 54.78
N VAL A 13 -12.96 16.16 55.66
CA VAL A 13 -11.58 15.79 55.31
C VAL A 13 -11.55 14.50 54.46
N GLU A 14 -12.35 13.49 54.80
CA GLU A 14 -12.44 12.26 54.00
C GLU A 14 -12.94 12.53 52.57
N LEU A 15 -13.91 13.44 52.42
CA LEU A 15 -14.40 13.86 51.12
C LEU A 15 -13.33 14.58 50.31
N LEU A 16 -12.59 15.49 50.93
CA LEU A 16 -11.50 16.22 50.27
C LEU A 16 -10.37 15.30 49.80
N VAL A 17 -9.99 14.31 50.63
CA VAL A 17 -8.97 13.31 50.26
C VAL A 17 -9.46 12.43 49.12
N ALA A 18 -10.71 11.99 49.13
CA ALA A 18 -11.28 11.19 48.05
C ALA A 18 -11.28 11.94 46.70
N ILE A 19 -11.66 13.24 46.73
CA ILE A 19 -11.64 14.07 45.50
C ILE A 19 -10.20 14.29 45.02
N ALA A 20 -9.24 14.50 45.91
CA ALA A 20 -7.84 14.66 45.54
C ALA A 20 -7.27 13.39 44.87
N ILE A 21 -7.53 12.23 45.46
CA ILE A 21 -7.12 10.93 44.85
C ILE A 21 -7.79 10.74 43.52
N PHE A 22 -9.09 11.01 43.39
CA PHE A 22 -9.81 10.88 42.15
C PHE A 22 -9.24 11.81 41.05
N ALA A 23 -8.89 13.05 41.40
CA ALA A 23 -8.27 13.99 40.46
C ALA A 23 -6.90 13.50 39.97
N ILE A 24 -6.07 12.94 40.83
CA ILE A 24 -4.77 12.35 40.45
C ILE A 24 -4.97 11.15 39.52
N LEU A 25 -5.86 10.23 39.88
CA LEU A 25 -6.14 9.06 39.06
C LEU A 25 -6.69 9.45 37.66
N SER A 26 -7.56 10.46 37.59
CA SER A 26 -8.11 10.98 36.37
C SER A 26 -7.01 11.60 35.47
N ALA A 27 -6.09 12.37 36.08
CA ALA A 27 -4.96 12.95 35.36
C ALA A 27 -3.99 11.89 34.80
N LEU A 28 -3.75 10.82 35.55
CA LEU A 28 -2.94 9.68 35.07
C LEU A 28 -3.64 8.92 33.95
N GLY A 29 -4.94 8.69 34.07
CA GLY A 29 -5.75 8.07 33.04
C GLY A 29 -5.69 8.83 31.72
N TRP A 30 -5.81 10.18 31.76
CA TRP A 30 -5.69 11.02 30.57
C TRP A 30 -4.35 10.87 29.87
N LYS A 31 -3.24 10.83 30.62
CA LYS A 31 -1.90 10.62 30.04
C LYS A 31 -1.78 9.30 29.29
N VAL A 32 -2.38 8.24 29.81
CA VAL A 32 -2.37 6.92 29.14
C VAL A 32 -3.14 6.98 27.82
N PHE A 33 -4.31 7.62 27.79
CA PHE A 33 -5.09 7.78 26.56
C PHE A 33 -4.34 8.61 25.51
N ASP A 34 -3.70 9.70 25.92
CA ASP A 34 -2.91 10.54 25.02
C ASP A 34 -1.72 9.76 24.42
N TYR A 35 -1.00 9.01 25.24
CA TYR A 35 0.09 8.14 24.80
C TYR A 35 -0.37 7.06 23.81
N LEU A 36 -1.51 6.40 24.08
CA LEU A 36 -2.09 5.40 23.17
C LEU A 36 -2.52 6.03 21.84
N GLY A 37 -3.09 7.23 21.87
CA GLY A 37 -3.46 7.99 20.68
C GLY A 37 -2.26 8.30 19.79
N GLN A 38 -1.17 8.78 20.37
CA GLN A 38 0.07 9.10 19.65
C GLN A 38 0.74 7.83 19.07
N THR A 39 0.74 6.74 19.83
CA THR A 39 1.28 5.45 19.36
C THR A 39 0.48 4.91 18.19
N LYS A 40 -0.86 4.98 18.25
CA LYS A 40 -1.73 4.57 17.14
C LYS A 40 -1.48 5.40 15.89
N ALA A 41 -1.33 6.71 16.01
CA ALA A 41 -1.06 7.59 14.86
C ALA A 41 0.29 7.28 14.19
N ARG A 42 1.33 6.95 14.96
CA ARG A 42 2.63 6.53 14.41
C ARG A 42 2.55 5.17 13.73
N ASN A 43 1.86 4.22 14.32
CA ASN A 43 1.70 2.89 13.76
C ASN A 43 0.91 2.92 12.45
N SER A 44 -0.14 3.74 12.33
CA SER A 44 -0.95 3.83 11.12
C SER A 44 -0.15 4.27 9.90
N ILE A 45 0.79 5.20 10.04
CA ILE A 45 1.69 5.64 8.96
C ILE A 45 2.59 4.49 8.52
N HIS A 46 3.10 3.72 9.47
CA HIS A 46 3.98 2.59 9.18
C HIS A 46 3.22 1.43 8.50
N GLU A 47 2.01 1.14 8.98
CA GLU A 47 1.11 0.14 8.39
C GLU A 47 0.70 0.51 6.97
N GLU A 48 0.38 1.77 6.70
CA GLU A 48 0.06 2.25 5.35
C GLU A 48 1.24 2.05 4.39
N HIS A 49 2.46 2.35 4.82
CA HIS A 49 3.65 2.16 3.99
C HIS A 49 3.92 0.68 3.69
N LEU A 50 3.79 -0.18 4.69
CA LEU A 50 3.91 -1.64 4.51
C LEU A 50 2.84 -2.18 3.56
N SER A 51 1.59 -1.70 3.68
CA SER A 51 0.49 -2.09 2.80
C SER A 51 0.79 -1.73 1.35
N GLN A 52 1.31 -0.52 1.07
CA GLN A 52 1.70 -0.09 -0.26
C GLN A 52 2.78 -0.99 -0.87
N ILE A 53 3.79 -1.37 -0.08
CA ILE A 53 4.84 -2.29 -0.53
C ILE A 53 4.26 -3.67 -0.85
N GLN A 54 3.39 -4.19 0.01
CA GLN A 54 2.74 -5.49 -0.21
C GLN A 54 1.84 -5.48 -1.45
N GLU A 55 1.07 -4.43 -1.67
CA GLU A 55 0.23 -4.26 -2.86
C GLU A 55 1.07 -4.19 -4.13
N ALA A 56 2.17 -3.43 -4.11
CA ALA A 56 3.11 -3.34 -5.22
C ALA A 56 3.73 -4.71 -5.54
N TYR A 57 4.19 -5.43 -4.52
CA TYR A 57 4.77 -6.77 -4.68
C TYR A 57 3.74 -7.76 -5.26
N GLN A 58 2.53 -7.78 -4.72
CA GLN A 58 1.47 -8.66 -5.22
C GLN A 58 1.09 -8.32 -6.67
N GLN A 59 1.12 -7.03 -7.05
CA GLN A 59 0.84 -6.62 -8.42
C GLN A 59 1.93 -7.13 -9.37
N ILE A 60 3.21 -6.95 -9.02
CA ILE A 60 4.33 -7.47 -9.81
C ILE A 60 4.23 -8.99 -9.93
N GLN A 61 3.98 -9.69 -8.84
CA GLN A 61 3.85 -11.14 -8.83
C GLN A 61 2.71 -11.61 -9.74
N ARG A 62 1.53 -10.98 -9.68
CA ARG A 62 0.40 -11.31 -10.56
C ARG A 62 0.75 -11.13 -12.03
N ASP A 63 1.41 -10.02 -12.37
CA ASP A 63 1.79 -9.74 -13.76
C ASP A 63 2.84 -10.73 -14.26
N MET A 64 3.82 -11.06 -13.42
CA MET A 64 4.87 -12.04 -13.77
C MET A 64 4.33 -13.47 -13.96
N LEU A 65 3.37 -13.89 -13.12
CA LEU A 65 2.74 -15.21 -13.25
C LEU A 65 1.94 -15.38 -14.56
N GLN A 66 1.56 -14.28 -15.19
CA GLN A 66 0.82 -14.26 -16.45
C GLN A 66 1.72 -13.98 -17.66
N MET A 67 3.05 -13.96 -17.47
CA MET A 67 4.01 -13.68 -18.55
C MET A 67 3.94 -14.74 -19.64
N ILE A 68 4.03 -14.29 -20.90
CA ILE A 68 4.05 -15.15 -22.10
C ILE A 68 5.25 -14.81 -22.99
N ALA A 69 5.72 -15.81 -23.72
CA ALA A 69 6.86 -15.68 -24.62
C ALA A 69 6.45 -15.14 -26.00
N VAL A 70 5.66 -14.05 -26.02
CA VAL A 70 5.19 -13.39 -27.25
C VAL A 70 5.75 -11.97 -27.30
N GLY A 71 6.43 -11.64 -28.39
CA GLY A 71 6.94 -10.28 -28.63
C GLY A 71 5.82 -9.29 -28.89
N ALA A 72 6.12 -7.99 -28.74
CA ALA A 72 5.24 -6.90 -29.13
C ALA A 72 5.73 -6.26 -30.43
N ASN A 73 4.82 -5.81 -31.27
CA ASN A 73 5.14 -5.07 -32.47
C ASN A 73 4.78 -3.60 -32.29
N VAL A 74 5.77 -2.73 -32.43
CA VAL A 74 5.60 -1.27 -32.31
C VAL A 74 6.06 -0.62 -33.61
N ASP A 75 5.14 -0.08 -34.37
CA ASP A 75 5.40 0.53 -35.69
C ASP A 75 6.23 -0.39 -36.64
N GLY A 76 5.93 -1.70 -36.64
CA GLY A 76 6.67 -2.69 -37.43
C GLY A 76 8.00 -3.15 -36.80
N SER A 77 8.39 -2.60 -35.64
CA SER A 77 9.56 -3.05 -34.88
C SER A 77 9.19 -4.10 -33.86
N LEU A 78 9.73 -5.30 -34.01
CA LEU A 78 9.50 -6.38 -33.05
C LEU A 78 10.31 -6.16 -31.77
N LYS A 79 9.60 -6.07 -30.64
CA LYS A 79 10.18 -6.01 -29.29
C LYS A 79 10.18 -7.41 -28.67
N PRO A 80 11.23 -7.79 -27.92
CA PRO A 80 11.27 -9.10 -27.29
C PRO A 80 10.14 -9.28 -26.26
N ALA A 81 9.77 -10.54 -25.98
CA ALA A 81 8.75 -10.88 -25.01
C ALA A 81 9.07 -10.35 -23.61
N LEU A 82 10.34 -10.38 -23.23
CA LEU A 82 10.89 -9.82 -22.01
C LEU A 82 12.06 -8.90 -22.37
N GLN A 83 12.07 -7.70 -21.83
CA GLN A 83 13.16 -6.73 -21.94
C GLN A 83 13.46 -6.15 -20.57
N LEU A 84 14.71 -6.22 -20.19
CA LEU A 84 15.24 -5.58 -19.00
C LEU A 84 16.29 -4.57 -19.42
N ASP A 85 16.11 -3.33 -18.99
CA ASP A 85 17.06 -2.23 -19.16
C ASP A 85 17.10 -1.48 -17.83
N ASN A 86 18.18 -0.81 -17.50
CA ASN A 86 18.57 -0.23 -16.18
C ASN A 86 17.41 0.15 -15.23
N GLN A 87 16.35 0.76 -15.72
CA GLN A 87 15.22 1.24 -14.92
C GLN A 87 13.85 0.84 -15.51
N LEU A 88 13.88 -0.03 -16.51
CA LEU A 88 12.72 -0.49 -17.25
C LEU A 88 12.68 -2.00 -17.28
N LEU A 89 11.63 -2.58 -16.73
CA LEU A 89 11.25 -3.97 -16.94
C LEU A 89 10.00 -4.00 -17.80
N SER A 90 10.06 -4.66 -18.95
CA SER A 90 8.96 -4.72 -19.90
C SER A 90 8.74 -6.15 -20.37
N PHE A 91 7.49 -6.63 -20.35
CA PHE A 91 7.15 -7.98 -20.80
C PHE A 91 5.70 -8.07 -21.28
N SER A 92 5.45 -9.10 -22.10
CA SER A 92 4.12 -9.43 -22.56
C SER A 92 3.44 -10.38 -21.58
N LYS A 93 2.17 -10.17 -21.31
CA LYS A 93 1.36 -11.07 -20.48
C LYS A 93 0.00 -11.33 -21.11
N THR A 94 -0.62 -12.44 -20.72
CA THR A 94 -1.98 -12.84 -21.07
C THR A 94 -2.92 -12.71 -19.86
N GLY A 95 -4.17 -13.13 -20.02
CA GLY A 95 -5.12 -13.20 -18.92
C GLY A 95 -6.11 -12.04 -18.86
N VAL A 96 -6.18 -11.24 -19.91
CA VAL A 96 -7.25 -10.25 -20.07
C VAL A 96 -8.56 -10.99 -20.29
N THR A 97 -9.52 -10.77 -19.40
CA THR A 97 -10.87 -11.33 -19.52
C THR A 97 -11.78 -10.32 -20.21
N ASP A 98 -12.49 -10.77 -21.24
CA ASP A 98 -13.50 -9.99 -21.94
C ASP A 98 -14.90 -10.61 -21.76
N PRO A 99 -15.51 -10.50 -20.57
CA PRO A 99 -16.78 -11.13 -20.25
C PRO A 99 -17.95 -10.57 -21.05
N LEU A 100 -17.81 -9.35 -21.55
CA LEU A 100 -18.84 -8.66 -22.34
C LEU A 100 -18.61 -8.80 -23.84
N LYS A 101 -17.57 -9.54 -24.26
CA LYS A 101 -17.19 -9.75 -25.68
C LYS A 101 -17.05 -8.43 -26.45
N GLN A 102 -16.37 -7.47 -25.86
CA GLN A 102 -16.11 -6.14 -26.43
C GLN A 102 -14.94 -6.14 -27.42
N GLY A 103 -14.30 -7.31 -27.64
CA GLY A 103 -13.17 -7.45 -28.55
C GLY A 103 -11.84 -7.03 -27.92
N LEU A 104 -11.71 -7.09 -26.59
CA LEU A 104 -10.46 -6.83 -25.91
C LEU A 104 -9.42 -7.88 -26.32
N ALA A 105 -8.20 -7.43 -26.61
CA ALA A 105 -7.10 -8.32 -26.89
C ALA A 105 -6.79 -9.17 -25.64
N PRO A 106 -6.52 -10.49 -25.81
CA PRO A 106 -6.23 -11.37 -24.68
C PRO A 106 -4.87 -11.07 -24.03
N ASP A 107 -3.99 -10.42 -24.78
CA ASP A 107 -2.61 -10.18 -24.41
C ASP A 107 -2.33 -8.67 -24.33
N GLU A 108 -1.53 -8.30 -23.34
CA GLU A 108 -1.15 -6.91 -23.09
C GLU A 108 0.35 -6.81 -22.79
N ARG A 109 0.91 -5.60 -22.96
CA ARG A 109 2.29 -5.29 -22.58
C ARG A 109 2.32 -4.53 -21.29
N ILE A 110 3.13 -4.99 -20.36
CA ILE A 110 3.38 -4.30 -19.07
C ILE A 110 4.79 -3.77 -19.08
N GLU A 111 4.93 -2.55 -18.56
CA GLU A 111 6.22 -1.91 -18.35
C GLU A 111 6.26 -1.33 -16.93
N TYR A 112 7.31 -1.67 -16.18
CA TYR A 112 7.64 -1.07 -14.88
C TYR A 112 8.77 -0.09 -15.10
N GLN A 113 8.50 1.18 -14.87
CA GLN A 113 9.45 2.26 -15.09
C GLN A 113 9.69 3.02 -13.79
N TYR A 114 10.97 3.18 -13.43
CA TYR A 114 11.37 4.01 -12.31
C TYR A 114 11.65 5.44 -12.76
N ASN A 115 11.02 6.40 -12.07
CA ASN A 115 11.31 7.81 -12.22
C ASN A 115 12.13 8.29 -11.00
N ALA A 116 13.41 8.56 -11.20
CA ALA A 116 14.33 8.96 -10.13
C ALA A 116 14.02 10.35 -9.56
N GLU A 117 13.52 11.29 -10.36
CA GLU A 117 13.17 12.63 -9.89
C GLU A 117 11.97 12.61 -8.95
N GLN A 118 10.97 11.78 -9.26
CA GLN A 118 9.76 11.62 -8.48
C GLN A 118 9.87 10.52 -7.42
N LYS A 119 10.99 9.76 -7.41
CA LYS A 119 11.20 8.58 -6.54
C LYS A 119 10.02 7.61 -6.60
N THR A 120 9.51 7.35 -7.79
CA THR A 120 8.25 6.64 -8.01
C THR A 120 8.42 5.57 -9.08
N ILE A 121 7.89 4.38 -8.80
CA ILE A 121 7.76 3.31 -9.79
C ILE A 121 6.37 3.41 -10.40
N TYR A 122 6.33 3.49 -11.72
CA TYR A 122 5.11 3.47 -12.52
C TYR A 122 4.91 2.10 -13.15
N ARG A 123 3.66 1.65 -13.19
CA ARG A 123 3.21 0.54 -13.99
C ARG A 123 2.47 1.09 -15.20
N LEU A 124 3.02 0.84 -16.38
CA LEU A 124 2.46 1.23 -17.67
C LEU A 124 1.85 -0.01 -18.31
N LYS A 125 0.63 0.11 -18.80
CA LYS A 125 -0.10 -0.98 -19.42
C LYS A 125 -0.53 -0.58 -20.82
N TYR A 126 -0.10 -1.32 -21.81
CA TYR A 126 -0.57 -1.23 -23.19
C TYR A 126 -1.54 -2.37 -23.46
N THR A 127 -2.70 -2.05 -23.97
CA THR A 127 -3.81 -3.01 -24.14
C THR A 127 -3.65 -3.89 -25.38
N HIS A 128 -2.66 -3.60 -26.22
CA HIS A 128 -2.37 -4.36 -27.44
C HIS A 128 -0.87 -4.61 -27.56
N LEU A 129 -0.51 -5.80 -28.06
CA LEU A 129 0.89 -6.10 -28.41
C LEU A 129 1.29 -5.46 -29.73
N ASP A 130 0.37 -5.39 -30.70
CA ASP A 130 0.53 -4.66 -31.94
C ASP A 130 -0.01 -3.24 -31.76
N ARG A 131 0.89 -2.27 -31.71
CA ARG A 131 0.54 -0.87 -31.45
C ARG A 131 1.43 0.10 -32.21
N THR A 132 0.98 1.33 -32.29
CA THR A 132 1.83 2.45 -32.74
C THR A 132 2.65 3.02 -31.58
N ALA A 133 3.78 3.64 -31.87
CA ALA A 133 4.59 4.34 -30.86
C ALA A 133 3.86 5.55 -30.24
N ALA A 134 2.83 6.07 -30.93
CA ALA A 134 2.02 7.17 -30.42
C ALA A 134 0.96 6.73 -29.40
N GLU A 135 0.68 5.43 -29.27
CA GLU A 135 -0.29 4.92 -28.30
C GLU A 135 0.21 5.17 -26.87
N GLN A 136 -0.63 5.85 -26.09
CA GLN A 136 -0.31 6.14 -24.70
C GLN A 136 -0.73 4.98 -23.80
N PRO A 137 0.14 4.55 -22.88
CA PRO A 137 -0.21 3.50 -21.93
C PRO A 137 -1.18 4.00 -20.86
N LEU A 138 -1.94 3.09 -20.31
CA LEU A 138 -2.61 3.32 -19.03
C LEU A 138 -1.54 3.31 -17.93
N SER A 139 -1.30 4.48 -17.35
CA SER A 139 -0.29 4.67 -16.31
C SER A 139 -0.91 4.61 -14.93
N SER A 140 -0.29 3.85 -14.03
CA SER A 140 -0.64 3.82 -12.61
C SER A 140 0.62 3.89 -11.75
N VAL A 141 0.51 4.57 -10.61
CA VAL A 141 1.58 4.58 -9.60
C VAL A 141 1.60 3.22 -8.92
N LEU A 142 2.74 2.55 -8.93
CA LEU A 142 2.93 1.27 -8.25
C LEU A 142 3.46 1.47 -6.83
N LEU A 143 4.52 2.26 -6.68
CA LEU A 143 5.14 2.54 -5.38
C LEU A 143 5.77 3.93 -5.38
N LYS A 144 5.60 4.67 -4.28
CA LYS A 144 6.21 5.98 -4.05
C LYS A 144 7.34 5.88 -3.02
N ASN A 145 8.15 6.95 -2.96
CA ASN A 145 9.26 7.10 -2.01
C ASN A 145 10.32 6.01 -2.16
N VAL A 146 10.58 5.60 -3.40
CA VAL A 146 11.62 4.60 -3.74
C VAL A 146 12.94 5.32 -3.93
N GLU A 147 13.92 5.05 -3.08
CA GLU A 147 15.24 5.68 -3.18
C GLU A 147 16.15 4.98 -4.17
N GLN A 148 16.02 3.66 -4.26
CA GLN A 148 16.82 2.84 -5.18
C GLN A 148 15.95 1.75 -5.79
N TYR A 149 16.08 1.54 -7.09
CA TYR A 149 15.39 0.52 -7.84
C TYR A 149 16.39 -0.25 -8.71
N GLU A 150 16.49 -1.54 -8.47
CA GLU A 150 17.35 -2.44 -9.20
C GLU A 150 16.62 -3.76 -9.44
N ILE A 151 16.72 -4.27 -10.66
CA ILE A 151 16.16 -5.57 -11.04
C ILE A 151 17.30 -6.44 -11.54
N THR A 152 17.42 -7.62 -10.96
CA THR A 152 18.37 -8.65 -11.39
C THR A 152 17.63 -9.90 -11.78
N LEU A 153 17.92 -10.45 -12.94
CA LEU A 153 17.45 -11.77 -13.33
C LEU A 153 18.43 -12.80 -12.76
N LEU A 154 17.89 -13.78 -12.07
CA LEU A 154 18.68 -14.92 -11.58
C LEU A 154 18.64 -16.03 -12.60
N ASP A 155 19.81 -16.60 -12.94
CA ASP A 155 19.96 -17.75 -13.81
C ASP A 155 19.53 -19.06 -13.10
#